data_ebc5f6d095801a8307716c1832fd3704
#
_entry.id   ebc5f6d095801a8307716c1832fd3704
#
_cell.length_a   1.000
_cell.length_b   1.000
_cell.length_c   1.000
_cell.angle_alpha   90.00
_cell.angle_beta   90.00
_cell.angle_gamma   90.00
#
_symmetry.space_group_name_H-M   'P 1'
#
loop_
_entity.id
_entity.type
_entity.pdbx_description
1 polymer ?
#
loop_
_entity_poly.entity_id
_entity_poly.type
_entity_poly.pdbx_seq_one_letter_code
_entity_poly.pdbx_strand_id
1 'polypeptide(L)'
;MESYLLDWANLLLRWLHVITAIAWVGSSFYFVFLDSSLTPPEDEDLKRQGVNGELWAVHGGGFYHPVKFNVAPPRLPGHLHWFYWESYSTWLSGFALLSVTYLWNARAYLVHPADPLMHPHMAIVAALAFLVVFWLLYDGICRVFGQRPRGDAIVGALVAVLVGLAAWLACRLFPGQAAFLLMGAMLATAMSANVFFWIIPGQRKVVKALQNGQPVDPVHGQRGKQRSVHNTYFTLPVLFAMLSNHYAWLYSHAHNWLVLVLMMLAGAAIRQFFVLRHGYKLGRRPHPWPYALAGVAVLIGVLAWLRPVSPSAVSASMPGAAVAPALPAVAVEGGAAGYAQLAPLLQQHCVICHGAALQQKGVRLDSPQQVQAHAAQIYQQVVQLRKMPFGNPGVLSDADRALVQRWYETGAQVAP
;
A
#
# COMPACT_ATOMS: atom_id res chain seq x y z
N MET A 1 24.88 15.16 11.27
CA MET A 1 24.97 13.78 11.81
C MET A 1 23.60 13.11 11.86
N GLU A 2 22.56 13.76 12.39
CA GLU A 2 21.21 13.20 12.47
C GLU A 2 20.64 12.81 11.10
N SER A 3 20.67 13.69 10.11
CA SER A 3 20.20 13.39 8.74
C SER A 3 20.91 12.18 8.13
N TYR A 4 22.22 12.07 8.31
CA TYR A 4 23.02 10.93 7.86
C TYR A 4 22.56 9.60 8.49
N LEU A 5 22.30 9.60 9.80
CA LEU A 5 21.82 8.42 10.51
C LEU A 5 20.39 8.04 10.08
N LEU A 6 19.52 9.03 9.85
CA LEU A 6 18.16 8.80 9.37
C LEU A 6 18.16 8.24 7.93
N ASP A 7 19.04 8.70 7.05
CA ASP A 7 19.18 8.17 5.70
C ASP A 7 19.62 6.69 5.71
N TRP A 8 20.61 6.36 6.55
CA TRP A 8 21.04 4.96 6.73
C TRP A 8 19.95 4.10 7.37
N ALA A 9 19.27 4.57 8.39
CA ALA A 9 18.15 3.86 9.01
C ALA A 9 17.04 3.60 7.98
N ASN A 10 16.68 4.59 7.17
CA ASN A 10 15.70 4.43 6.11
C ASN A 10 16.13 3.38 5.09
N LEU A 11 17.39 3.41 4.63
CA LEU A 11 17.91 2.45 3.66
C LEU A 11 17.88 1.02 4.22
N LEU A 12 18.46 0.82 5.40
CA LEU A 12 18.61 -0.51 6.00
C LEU A 12 17.25 -1.11 6.39
N LEU A 13 16.35 -0.30 7.00
CA LEU A 13 15.00 -0.75 7.35
C LEU A 13 14.17 -1.05 6.09
N ARG A 14 14.31 -0.27 5.03
CA ARG A 14 13.62 -0.52 3.76
C ARG A 14 14.11 -1.82 3.12
N TRP A 15 15.42 -2.03 3.11
CA TRP A 15 16.00 -3.27 2.61
C TRP A 15 15.52 -4.48 3.41
N LEU A 16 15.61 -4.42 4.73
CA LEU A 16 15.10 -5.47 5.62
C LEU A 16 13.60 -5.72 5.39
N HIS A 17 12.80 -4.65 5.33
CA HIS A 17 11.36 -4.76 5.12
C HIS A 17 11.00 -5.44 3.79
N VAL A 18 11.69 -5.09 2.71
CA VAL A 18 11.49 -5.73 1.39
C VAL A 18 11.80 -7.22 1.45
N ILE A 19 12.94 -7.62 2.07
CA ILE A 19 13.34 -9.03 2.20
C ILE A 19 12.29 -9.81 3.00
N THR A 20 11.87 -9.31 4.15
CA THR A 20 10.89 -9.99 5.00
C THR A 20 9.51 -10.03 4.35
N ALA A 21 9.10 -8.96 3.64
CA ALA A 21 7.85 -8.93 2.89
C ALA A 21 7.85 -9.94 1.74
N ILE A 22 8.95 -10.08 1.00
CA ILE A 22 9.10 -11.12 -0.04
C ILE A 22 8.95 -12.51 0.58
N ALA A 23 9.59 -12.79 1.72
CA ALA A 23 9.47 -14.06 2.41
C ALA A 23 8.02 -14.35 2.82
N TRP A 24 7.32 -13.36 3.41
CA TRP A 24 5.93 -13.53 3.82
C TRP A 24 4.96 -13.70 2.64
N VAL A 25 5.07 -12.85 1.62
CA VAL A 25 4.24 -12.97 0.41
C VAL A 25 4.52 -14.29 -0.31
N GLY A 26 5.79 -14.68 -0.43
CA GLY A 26 6.20 -15.91 -1.07
C GLY A 26 5.64 -17.15 -0.37
N SER A 27 5.79 -17.24 0.96
CA SER A 27 5.23 -18.35 1.74
C SER A 27 3.69 -18.39 1.67
N SER A 28 3.03 -17.22 1.72
CA SER A 28 1.56 -17.14 1.57
C SER A 28 1.11 -17.66 0.21
N PHE A 29 1.78 -17.28 -0.87
CA PHE A 29 1.44 -17.74 -2.23
C PHE A 29 1.71 -19.23 -2.39
N TYR A 30 2.82 -19.72 -1.83
CA TYR A 30 3.15 -21.13 -1.85
C TYR A 30 2.09 -21.99 -1.14
N PHE A 31 1.66 -21.61 0.07
CA PHE A 31 0.65 -22.38 0.80
C PHE A 31 -0.74 -22.32 0.15
N VAL A 32 -1.11 -21.20 -0.47
CA VAL A 32 -2.36 -21.12 -1.26
C VAL A 32 -2.27 -22.01 -2.50
N PHE A 33 -1.12 -22.02 -3.18
CA PHE A 33 -0.86 -22.94 -4.28
C PHE A 33 -0.96 -24.40 -3.82
N LEU A 34 -0.23 -24.76 -2.76
CA LEU A 34 -0.19 -26.11 -2.20
C LEU A 34 -1.61 -26.59 -1.87
N ASP A 35 -2.34 -25.85 -1.02
CA ASP A 35 -3.70 -26.19 -0.59
C ASP A 35 -4.68 -26.39 -1.76
N SER A 36 -4.52 -25.59 -2.80
CA SER A 36 -5.41 -25.62 -3.96
C SER A 36 -5.05 -26.71 -4.98
N SER A 37 -3.83 -27.27 -4.90
CA SER A 37 -3.28 -28.23 -5.87
C SER A 37 -3.23 -29.66 -5.35
N LEU A 38 -3.55 -29.87 -4.07
CA LEU A 38 -3.55 -31.21 -3.48
C LEU A 38 -4.56 -32.12 -4.18
N THR A 39 -4.14 -33.36 -4.45
CA THR A 39 -4.98 -34.46 -4.93
C THR A 39 -5.16 -35.52 -3.85
N PRO A 40 -6.23 -36.33 -3.88
CA PRO A 40 -6.33 -37.46 -2.99
C PRO A 40 -5.10 -38.38 -3.14
N PRO A 41 -4.56 -38.93 -2.04
CA PRO A 41 -3.41 -39.81 -2.13
C PRO A 41 -3.75 -41.08 -2.92
N GLU A 42 -2.77 -41.54 -3.74
CA GLU A 42 -2.90 -42.81 -4.47
C GLU A 42 -2.50 -43.99 -3.57
N ASP A 43 -1.49 -43.80 -2.71
CA ASP A 43 -0.97 -44.81 -1.81
C ASP A 43 -1.97 -45.16 -0.68
N GLU A 44 -2.31 -46.45 -0.56
CA GLU A 44 -3.21 -46.96 0.48
C GLU A 44 -2.67 -46.78 1.90
N ASP A 45 -1.35 -46.77 2.08
CA ASP A 45 -0.73 -46.52 3.38
C ASP A 45 -0.95 -45.05 3.82
N LEU A 46 -0.85 -44.12 2.89
CA LEU A 46 -1.15 -42.71 3.19
C LEU A 46 -2.65 -42.52 3.50
N LYS A 47 -3.53 -43.22 2.79
CA LYS A 47 -4.98 -43.20 3.09
C LYS A 47 -5.25 -43.71 4.49
N ARG A 48 -4.64 -44.85 4.88
CA ARG A 48 -4.77 -45.43 6.24
C ARG A 48 -4.24 -44.50 7.33
N GLN A 49 -3.22 -43.72 7.04
CA GLN A 49 -2.71 -42.71 7.95
C GLN A 49 -3.60 -41.48 8.09
N GLY A 50 -4.67 -41.36 7.29
CA GLY A 50 -5.60 -40.22 7.29
C GLY A 50 -5.10 -39.00 6.49
N VAL A 51 -4.18 -39.20 5.54
CA VAL A 51 -3.79 -38.15 4.59
C VAL A 51 -4.98 -37.83 3.71
N ASN A 52 -5.32 -36.56 3.62
CA ASN A 52 -6.44 -36.06 2.81
C ASN A 52 -6.01 -35.50 1.47
N GLY A 53 -4.74 -35.15 1.33
CA GLY A 53 -4.19 -34.65 0.08
C GLY A 53 -2.69 -34.77 0.00
N GLU A 54 -2.19 -34.96 -1.20
CA GLU A 54 -0.77 -35.01 -1.53
C GLU A 54 -0.46 -34.19 -2.77
N LEU A 55 0.77 -33.78 -2.90
CA LEU A 55 1.31 -33.13 -4.09
C LEU A 55 2.74 -33.62 -4.32
N TRP A 56 3.04 -33.99 -5.56
CA TRP A 56 4.41 -34.23 -6.00
C TRP A 56 4.96 -32.97 -6.67
N ALA A 57 6.06 -32.46 -6.21
CA ALA A 57 6.72 -31.27 -6.75
C ALA A 57 8.20 -31.54 -7.06
N VAL A 58 8.72 -30.89 -8.09
CA VAL A 58 10.15 -30.92 -8.46
C VAL A 58 10.72 -29.51 -8.31
N HIS A 59 11.77 -29.36 -7.51
CA HIS A 59 12.44 -28.07 -7.35
C HIS A 59 13.92 -28.30 -6.99
N GLY A 60 14.83 -27.53 -7.60
CA GLY A 60 16.24 -27.55 -7.27
C GLY A 60 16.91 -28.92 -7.46
N GLY A 61 16.44 -29.74 -8.39
CA GLY A 61 16.96 -31.09 -8.64
C GLY A 61 16.44 -32.18 -7.70
N GLY A 62 15.53 -31.85 -6.75
CA GLY A 62 14.91 -32.78 -5.83
C GLY A 62 13.41 -32.97 -6.07
N PHE A 63 12.89 -34.09 -5.55
CA PHE A 63 11.47 -34.40 -5.52
C PHE A 63 10.95 -34.13 -4.11
N TYR A 64 9.84 -33.41 -4.01
CA TYR A 64 9.17 -33.07 -2.77
C TYR A 64 7.78 -33.67 -2.76
N HIS A 65 7.41 -34.32 -1.66
CA HIS A 65 6.13 -34.97 -1.47
C HIS A 65 5.40 -34.43 -0.23
N PRO A 66 4.90 -33.18 -0.23
CA PRO A 66 4.09 -32.70 0.88
C PRO A 66 2.73 -33.42 0.93
N VAL A 67 2.40 -33.89 2.12
CA VAL A 67 1.11 -34.49 2.45
C VAL A 67 0.37 -33.62 3.46
N LYS A 68 -0.95 -33.60 3.38
CA LYS A 68 -1.80 -32.83 4.29
C LYS A 68 -2.79 -33.72 5.01
N PHE A 69 -2.85 -33.55 6.34
CA PHE A 69 -3.86 -34.15 7.21
C PHE A 69 -4.97 -33.13 7.48
N ASN A 70 -6.23 -33.54 7.45
CA ASN A 70 -7.36 -32.62 7.68
C ASN A 70 -7.42 -32.13 9.11
N VAL A 71 -7.20 -33.03 10.08
CA VAL A 71 -7.29 -32.72 11.50
C VAL A 71 -5.91 -32.83 12.14
N ALA A 72 -5.29 -33.99 12.03
CA ALA A 72 -3.98 -34.26 12.60
C ALA A 72 -3.35 -35.52 11.99
N PRO A 73 -1.99 -35.60 11.95
CA PRO A 73 -1.33 -36.89 11.70
C PRO A 73 -1.56 -37.86 12.85
N PRO A 74 -1.44 -39.17 12.62
CA PRO A 74 -1.58 -40.19 13.68
C PRO A 74 -0.60 -40.03 14.84
N ARG A 75 0.56 -39.46 14.53
CA ARG A 75 1.58 -39.06 15.52
C ARG A 75 2.13 -37.69 15.13
N LEU A 76 2.15 -36.77 16.11
CA LEU A 76 2.82 -35.50 15.93
C LEU A 76 4.34 -35.72 15.97
N PRO A 77 5.10 -35.18 15.01
CA PRO A 77 6.56 -35.17 15.06
C PRO A 77 7.03 -34.31 16.26
N GLY A 78 8.20 -34.68 16.82
CA GLY A 78 8.76 -33.93 17.95
C GLY A 78 9.16 -32.48 17.60
N HIS A 79 9.40 -32.20 16.32
CA HIS A 79 9.74 -30.88 15.86
C HIS A 79 8.72 -30.41 14.83
N LEU A 80 8.09 -29.26 15.10
CA LEU A 80 7.14 -28.58 14.21
C LEU A 80 7.71 -27.22 13.81
N HIS A 81 7.82 -26.95 12.53
CA HIS A 81 8.15 -25.61 12.06
C HIS A 81 6.90 -24.73 12.00
N TRP A 82 7.02 -23.50 12.49
CA TRP A 82 5.91 -22.55 12.60
C TRP A 82 6.16 -21.33 11.72
N PHE A 83 5.32 -21.12 10.71
CA PHE A 83 5.39 -19.98 9.80
C PHE A 83 4.72 -18.74 10.42
N TYR A 84 5.47 -17.96 11.18
CA TYR A 84 4.98 -16.70 11.77
C TYR A 84 6.02 -15.58 11.80
N TRP A 85 7.30 -15.91 11.82
CA TRP A 85 8.35 -14.90 11.82
C TRP A 85 8.37 -14.07 10.54
N GLU A 86 7.96 -14.62 9.41
CA GLU A 86 7.82 -13.90 8.15
C GLU A 86 6.84 -12.73 8.29
N SER A 87 5.72 -12.96 8.98
CA SER A 87 4.71 -11.94 9.26
C SER A 87 5.20 -10.93 10.30
N TYR A 88 5.79 -11.39 11.41
CA TYR A 88 6.20 -10.52 12.50
C TYR A 88 7.38 -9.64 12.11
N SER A 89 8.40 -10.19 11.45
CA SER A 89 9.56 -9.41 10.99
C SER A 89 9.15 -8.39 9.92
N THR A 90 8.21 -8.73 9.05
CA THR A 90 7.64 -7.79 8.07
C THR A 90 6.93 -6.64 8.77
N TRP A 91 6.07 -6.93 9.74
CA TRP A 91 5.37 -5.88 10.47
C TRP A 91 6.33 -5.01 11.30
N LEU A 92 7.26 -5.60 12.04
CA LEU A 92 8.24 -4.88 12.86
C LEU A 92 9.12 -3.96 12.01
N SER A 93 9.68 -4.47 10.92
CA SER A 93 10.50 -3.67 10.00
C SER A 93 9.69 -2.58 9.30
N GLY A 94 8.46 -2.88 8.90
CA GLY A 94 7.54 -1.92 8.30
C GLY A 94 7.13 -0.81 9.25
N PHE A 95 6.82 -1.14 10.51
CA PHE A 95 6.49 -0.15 11.53
C PHE A 95 7.70 0.72 11.89
N ALA A 96 8.89 0.15 11.99
CA ALA A 96 10.12 0.90 12.19
C ALA A 96 10.39 1.85 11.00
N LEU A 97 10.19 1.39 9.77
CA LEU A 97 10.33 2.23 8.57
C LEU A 97 9.28 3.36 8.52
N LEU A 98 8.03 3.08 8.88
CA LEU A 98 6.99 4.10 9.04
C LEU A 98 7.40 5.14 10.08
N SER A 99 7.94 4.69 11.22
CA SER A 99 8.38 5.57 12.31
C SER A 99 9.49 6.51 11.87
N VAL A 100 10.57 5.98 11.28
CA VAL A 100 11.71 6.77 10.82
C VAL A 100 11.34 7.72 9.68
N THR A 101 10.44 7.31 8.76
CA THR A 101 10.13 8.11 7.57
C THR A 101 9.02 9.11 7.84
N TYR A 102 7.90 8.68 8.44
CA TYR A 102 6.67 9.47 8.53
C TYR A 102 6.42 10.04 9.92
N LEU A 103 6.60 9.25 10.99
CA LEU A 103 6.30 9.73 12.33
C LEU A 103 7.38 10.69 12.83
N TRP A 104 8.66 10.47 12.50
CA TRP A 104 9.75 11.37 12.85
C TRP A 104 9.58 12.75 12.20
N ASN A 105 9.15 12.79 10.95
CA ASN A 105 8.93 14.01 10.19
C ASN A 105 7.44 14.26 9.92
N ALA A 106 6.60 14.11 10.94
CA ALA A 106 5.14 14.16 10.81
C ALA A 106 4.62 15.45 10.17
N ARG A 107 5.27 16.60 10.47
CA ARG A 107 4.89 17.89 9.87
C ARG A 107 5.02 17.89 8.35
N ALA A 108 6.04 17.22 7.82
CA ALA A 108 6.30 17.19 6.39
C ALA A 108 5.47 16.11 5.66
N TYR A 109 5.16 15.01 6.34
CA TYR A 109 4.58 13.84 5.68
C TYR A 109 3.14 13.52 6.09
N LEU A 110 2.71 13.85 7.31
CA LEU A 110 1.39 13.48 7.85
C LEU A 110 0.42 14.65 7.96
N VAL A 111 0.92 15.90 8.10
CA VAL A 111 0.05 17.07 8.17
C VAL A 111 -0.44 17.44 6.78
N HIS A 112 -1.76 17.54 6.61
CA HIS A 112 -2.35 17.90 5.32
C HIS A 112 -2.09 19.39 5.03
N PRO A 113 -1.57 19.76 3.84
CA PRO A 113 -1.27 21.15 3.52
C PRO A 113 -2.47 22.11 3.59
N ALA A 114 -3.69 21.58 3.35
CA ALA A 114 -4.93 22.35 3.45
C ALA A 114 -5.41 22.55 4.90
N ASP A 115 -4.78 21.89 5.88
CA ASP A 115 -5.10 22.07 7.30
C ASP A 115 -3.84 22.46 8.09
N PRO A 116 -3.41 23.72 7.99
CA PRO A 116 -2.19 24.21 8.66
C PRO A 116 -2.33 24.24 10.19
N LEU A 117 -3.54 24.12 10.72
CA LEU A 117 -3.81 24.10 12.16
C LEU A 117 -3.62 22.73 12.79
N MET A 118 -3.56 21.66 11.98
CA MET A 118 -3.29 20.32 12.48
C MET A 118 -1.86 20.23 13.06
N HIS A 119 -1.78 19.99 14.36
CA HIS A 119 -0.49 19.83 15.04
C HIS A 119 0.14 18.48 14.68
N PRO A 120 1.48 18.40 14.43
CA PRO A 120 2.16 17.15 14.06
C PRO A 120 1.90 15.97 15.00
N HIS A 121 1.83 16.22 16.30
CA HIS A 121 1.51 15.17 17.28
C HIS A 121 0.09 14.61 17.10
N MET A 122 -0.89 15.43 16.74
CA MET A 122 -2.23 14.95 16.42
C MET A 122 -2.25 14.11 15.16
N ALA A 123 -1.47 14.47 14.13
CA ALA A 123 -1.33 13.68 12.92
C ALA A 123 -0.70 12.30 13.21
N ILE A 124 0.30 12.23 14.10
CA ILE A 124 0.90 10.96 14.57
C ILE A 124 -0.18 10.11 15.27
N VAL A 125 -0.90 10.69 16.24
CA VAL A 125 -1.95 9.97 16.98
C VAL A 125 -3.04 9.48 16.03
N ALA A 126 -3.47 10.31 15.08
CA ALA A 126 -4.45 9.94 14.07
C ALA A 126 -3.95 8.78 13.19
N ALA A 127 -2.68 8.80 12.75
CA ALA A 127 -2.10 7.72 11.96
C ALA A 127 -2.04 6.41 12.74
N LEU A 128 -1.59 6.43 13.98
CA LEU A 128 -1.54 5.23 14.84
C LEU A 128 -2.95 4.72 15.19
N ALA A 129 -3.86 5.62 15.53
CA ALA A 129 -5.26 5.29 15.77
C ALA A 129 -5.92 4.66 14.54
N PHE A 130 -5.60 5.15 13.34
CA PHE A 130 -6.11 4.61 12.09
C PHE A 130 -5.75 3.12 11.92
N LEU A 131 -4.52 2.72 12.24
CA LEU A 131 -4.09 1.32 12.19
C LEU A 131 -4.85 0.46 13.21
N VAL A 132 -4.94 0.94 14.45
CA VAL A 132 -5.53 0.18 15.57
C VAL A 132 -7.05 0.08 15.42
N VAL A 133 -7.73 1.19 15.16
CA VAL A 133 -9.20 1.24 15.07
C VAL A 133 -9.70 0.38 13.92
N PHE A 134 -9.03 0.44 12.75
CA PHE A 134 -9.39 -0.45 11.65
C PHE A 134 -9.31 -1.92 12.05
N TRP A 135 -8.21 -2.34 12.69
CA TRP A 135 -8.06 -3.73 13.13
C TRP A 135 -9.14 -4.13 14.12
N LEU A 136 -9.47 -3.28 15.09
CA LEU A 136 -10.52 -3.55 16.07
C LEU A 136 -11.89 -3.73 15.40
N LEU A 137 -12.25 -2.83 14.47
CA LEU A 137 -13.51 -2.93 13.72
C LEU A 137 -13.55 -4.18 12.84
N TYR A 138 -12.47 -4.44 12.10
CA TYR A 138 -12.33 -5.65 11.28
C TYR A 138 -12.44 -6.93 12.13
N ASP A 139 -11.74 -6.97 13.26
CA ASP A 139 -11.78 -8.11 14.18
C ASP A 139 -13.18 -8.30 14.77
N GLY A 140 -13.84 -7.22 15.16
CA GLY A 140 -15.23 -7.23 15.63
C GLY A 140 -16.20 -7.79 14.59
N ILE A 141 -16.11 -7.36 13.33
CA ILE A 141 -16.92 -7.89 12.22
C ILE A 141 -16.71 -9.41 12.09
N CYS A 142 -15.46 -9.87 12.11
CA CYS A 142 -15.18 -11.30 11.96
C CYS A 142 -15.65 -12.12 13.17
N ARG A 143 -15.58 -11.58 14.39
CA ARG A 143 -16.11 -12.27 15.60
C ARG A 143 -17.62 -12.41 15.57
N VAL A 144 -18.31 -11.36 15.16
CA VAL A 144 -19.80 -11.31 15.20
C VAL A 144 -20.41 -12.10 14.08
N PHE A 145 -19.85 -12.02 12.87
CA PHE A 145 -20.46 -12.57 11.65
C PHE A 145 -19.75 -13.81 11.09
N GLY A 146 -18.47 -14.02 11.43
CA GLY A 146 -17.63 -15.03 10.78
C GLY A 146 -18.09 -16.47 10.94
N GLN A 147 -18.81 -16.81 12.00
CA GLN A 147 -19.31 -18.16 12.28
C GLN A 147 -20.79 -18.33 11.93
N ARG A 148 -21.44 -17.32 11.34
CA ARG A 148 -22.85 -17.37 10.93
C ARG A 148 -23.01 -18.10 9.58
N PRO A 149 -24.22 -18.61 9.26
CA PRO A 149 -24.53 -19.08 7.90
C PRO A 149 -24.22 -17.97 6.88
N ARG A 150 -23.47 -18.29 5.81
CA ARG A 150 -22.93 -17.34 4.82
C ARG A 150 -22.00 -16.28 5.43
N GLY A 151 -21.40 -16.56 6.60
CA GLY A 151 -20.55 -15.62 7.34
C GLY A 151 -19.41 -15.05 6.50
N ASP A 152 -18.74 -15.86 5.69
CA ASP A 152 -17.64 -15.40 4.83
C ASP A 152 -18.08 -14.33 3.81
N ALA A 153 -19.28 -14.49 3.22
CA ALA A 153 -19.82 -13.49 2.28
C ALA A 153 -20.20 -12.18 3.00
N ILE A 154 -20.83 -12.29 4.18
CA ILE A 154 -21.23 -11.13 5.00
C ILE A 154 -19.97 -10.38 5.45
N VAL A 155 -18.99 -11.08 6.01
CA VAL A 155 -17.72 -10.50 6.46
C VAL A 155 -16.99 -9.87 5.28
N GLY A 156 -16.91 -10.55 4.13
CA GLY A 156 -16.28 -10.01 2.92
C GLY A 156 -16.91 -8.70 2.47
N ALA A 157 -18.24 -8.61 2.44
CA ALA A 157 -18.96 -7.37 2.08
C ALA A 157 -18.73 -6.25 3.09
N LEU A 158 -18.85 -6.53 4.40
CA LEU A 158 -18.65 -5.54 5.45
C LEU A 158 -17.19 -5.02 5.48
N VAL A 159 -16.22 -5.91 5.30
CA VAL A 159 -14.79 -5.54 5.23
C VAL A 159 -14.50 -4.71 3.98
N ALA A 160 -15.11 -5.03 2.83
CA ALA A 160 -14.96 -4.22 1.62
C ALA A 160 -15.49 -2.79 1.83
N VAL A 161 -16.65 -2.63 2.48
CA VAL A 161 -17.20 -1.32 2.86
C VAL A 161 -16.27 -0.62 3.84
N LEU A 162 -15.79 -1.30 4.88
CA LEU A 162 -14.87 -0.74 5.86
C LEU A 162 -13.57 -0.24 5.22
N VAL A 163 -12.99 -0.99 4.28
CA VAL A 163 -11.79 -0.58 3.51
C VAL A 163 -12.10 0.63 2.64
N GLY A 164 -13.26 0.69 1.99
CA GLY A 164 -13.67 1.85 1.20
C GLY A 164 -13.82 3.13 2.04
N LEU A 165 -14.47 3.02 3.21
CA LEU A 165 -14.61 4.13 4.16
C LEU A 165 -13.23 4.56 4.72
N ALA A 166 -12.37 3.61 5.04
CA ALA A 166 -11.02 3.89 5.51
C ALA A 166 -10.20 4.61 4.43
N ALA A 167 -10.29 4.22 3.16
CA ALA A 167 -9.60 4.89 2.05
C ALA A 167 -10.08 6.34 1.89
N TRP A 168 -11.41 6.56 1.95
CA TRP A 168 -11.98 7.91 1.90
C TRP A 168 -11.49 8.76 3.07
N LEU A 169 -11.54 8.23 4.30
CA LEU A 169 -11.10 8.93 5.50
C LEU A 169 -9.61 9.24 5.47
N ALA A 170 -8.77 8.28 5.10
CA ALA A 170 -7.32 8.47 5.03
C ALA A 170 -6.95 9.60 4.05
N CYS A 171 -7.58 9.63 2.86
CA CYS A 171 -7.33 10.67 1.86
C CYS A 171 -7.89 12.05 2.25
N ARG A 172 -8.75 12.14 3.27
CA ARG A 172 -9.23 13.40 3.85
C ARG A 172 -8.33 13.90 4.98
N LEU A 173 -7.79 12.99 5.78
CA LEU A 173 -6.99 13.33 6.95
C LEU A 173 -5.52 13.56 6.62
N PHE A 174 -4.98 12.85 5.64
CA PHE A 174 -3.55 12.84 5.35
C PHE A 174 -3.25 13.28 3.92
N PRO A 175 -2.04 13.79 3.65
CA PRO A 175 -1.55 13.98 2.27
C PRO A 175 -1.65 12.68 1.47
N GLY A 176 -1.98 12.77 0.20
CA GLY A 176 -2.30 11.59 -0.64
C GLY A 176 -1.25 10.48 -0.57
N GLN A 177 0.04 10.83 -0.58
CA GLN A 177 1.12 9.85 -0.44
C GLN A 177 1.07 9.12 0.91
N ALA A 178 0.88 9.85 2.01
CA ALA A 178 0.75 9.26 3.34
C ALA A 178 -0.52 8.43 3.46
N ALA A 179 -1.64 8.91 2.91
CA ALA A 179 -2.92 8.19 2.91
C ALA A 179 -2.79 6.81 2.24
N PHE A 180 -2.16 6.73 1.07
CA PHE A 180 -1.97 5.48 0.35
C PHE A 180 -1.06 4.52 1.13
N LEU A 181 0.06 5.03 1.67
CA LEU A 181 0.95 4.22 2.50
C LEU A 181 0.25 3.71 3.77
N LEU A 182 -0.47 4.59 4.47
CA LEU A 182 -1.20 4.23 5.70
C LEU A 182 -2.28 3.19 5.44
N MET A 183 -2.95 3.22 4.28
CA MET A 183 -3.87 2.16 3.87
C MET A 183 -3.16 0.82 3.72
N GLY A 184 -1.97 0.78 3.11
CA GLY A 184 -1.15 -0.43 3.04
C GLY A 184 -0.70 -0.90 4.42
N ALA A 185 -0.21 0.01 5.27
CA ALA A 185 0.21 -0.29 6.63
C ALA A 185 -0.96 -0.80 7.51
N MET A 186 -2.15 -0.24 7.35
CA MET A 186 -3.37 -0.64 8.03
C MET A 186 -3.77 -2.08 7.70
N LEU A 187 -3.84 -2.41 6.41
CA LEU A 187 -4.14 -3.77 5.97
C LEU A 187 -3.06 -4.76 6.41
N ALA A 188 -1.78 -4.40 6.27
CA ALA A 188 -0.66 -5.23 6.72
C ALA A 188 -0.67 -5.45 8.24
N THR A 189 -1.07 -4.43 9.02
CA THR A 189 -1.27 -4.54 10.47
C THR A 189 -2.39 -5.53 10.79
N ALA A 190 -3.53 -5.45 10.10
CA ALA A 190 -4.63 -6.41 10.26
C ALA A 190 -4.19 -7.83 9.88
N MET A 191 -3.40 -7.99 8.81
CA MET A 191 -2.86 -9.29 8.38
C MET A 191 -1.92 -9.89 9.43
N SER A 192 -0.99 -9.10 9.97
CA SER A 192 -0.06 -9.57 11.01
C SER A 192 -0.77 -9.85 12.33
N ALA A 193 -1.73 -9.00 12.70
CA ALA A 193 -2.58 -9.21 13.87
C ALA A 193 -3.42 -10.49 13.75
N ASN A 194 -3.89 -10.85 12.56
CA ASN A 194 -4.55 -12.14 12.32
C ASN A 194 -3.62 -13.32 12.64
N VAL A 195 -2.35 -13.24 12.25
CA VAL A 195 -1.36 -14.27 12.57
C VAL A 195 -1.12 -14.32 14.07
N PHE A 196 -0.90 -13.17 14.70
CA PHE A 196 -0.52 -13.06 16.11
C PHE A 196 -1.65 -13.44 17.08
N PHE A 197 -2.88 -12.96 16.85
CA PHE A 197 -3.98 -13.14 17.81
C PHE A 197 -4.88 -14.35 17.51
N TRP A 198 -4.92 -14.81 16.24
CA TRP A 198 -5.89 -15.84 15.82
C TRP A 198 -5.23 -17.10 15.27
N ILE A 199 -4.38 -17.00 14.26
CA ILE A 199 -3.88 -18.16 13.54
C ILE A 199 -2.95 -18.97 14.45
N ILE A 200 -1.87 -18.37 14.93
CA ILE A 200 -0.87 -19.08 15.74
C ILE A 200 -1.42 -19.52 17.10
N PRO A 201 -2.16 -18.68 17.87
CA PRO A 201 -2.75 -19.16 19.12
C PRO A 201 -3.78 -20.26 18.92
N GLY A 202 -4.57 -20.21 17.84
CA GLY A 202 -5.51 -21.28 17.49
C GLY A 202 -4.80 -22.60 17.18
N GLN A 203 -3.77 -22.55 16.34
CA GLN A 203 -2.95 -23.71 16.00
C GLN A 203 -2.24 -24.31 17.23
N ARG A 204 -1.70 -23.47 18.13
CA ARG A 204 -1.09 -23.94 19.40
C ARG A 204 -2.08 -24.69 20.28
N LYS A 205 -3.36 -24.24 20.35
CA LYS A 205 -4.41 -24.95 21.07
C LYS A 205 -4.70 -26.31 20.46
N VAL A 206 -4.78 -26.40 19.15
CA VAL A 206 -4.96 -27.66 18.42
C VAL A 206 -3.80 -28.63 18.73
N VAL A 207 -2.56 -28.18 18.54
CA VAL A 207 -1.37 -29.02 18.81
C VAL A 207 -1.33 -29.49 20.25
N LYS A 208 -1.62 -28.60 21.22
CA LYS A 208 -1.65 -28.99 22.66
C LYS A 208 -2.75 -30.02 22.96
N ALA A 209 -3.94 -29.87 22.37
CA ALA A 209 -5.01 -30.87 22.54
C ALA A 209 -4.59 -32.23 22.00
N LEU A 210 -3.97 -32.30 20.84
CA LEU A 210 -3.45 -33.52 20.23
C LEU A 210 -2.36 -34.17 21.09
N GLN A 211 -1.41 -33.38 21.60
CA GLN A 211 -0.34 -33.86 22.49
C GLN A 211 -0.89 -34.49 23.77
N ASN A 212 -2.01 -33.98 24.28
CA ASN A 212 -2.66 -34.47 25.49
C ASN A 212 -3.71 -35.56 25.22
N GLY A 213 -3.86 -36.04 23.97
CA GLY A 213 -4.89 -37.02 23.60
C GLY A 213 -6.33 -36.49 23.74
N GLN A 214 -6.51 -35.18 23.74
CA GLN A 214 -7.82 -34.54 23.90
C GLN A 214 -8.46 -34.28 22.52
N PRO A 215 -9.80 -34.25 22.42
CA PRO A 215 -10.49 -33.91 21.20
C PRO A 215 -10.19 -32.45 20.79
N VAL A 216 -9.99 -32.25 19.52
CA VAL A 216 -9.71 -30.93 18.94
C VAL A 216 -11.00 -30.17 18.68
N ASP A 217 -11.12 -28.95 19.20
CA ASP A 217 -12.21 -28.04 18.83
C ASP A 217 -12.00 -27.47 17.41
N PRO A 218 -12.90 -27.80 16.44
CA PRO A 218 -12.75 -27.35 15.06
C PRO A 218 -12.86 -25.84 14.89
N VAL A 219 -13.42 -25.09 15.85
CA VAL A 219 -13.58 -23.64 15.78
C VAL A 219 -12.24 -22.91 15.63
N HIS A 220 -11.17 -23.43 16.23
CA HIS A 220 -9.83 -22.84 16.14
C HIS A 220 -9.29 -22.90 14.70
N GLY A 221 -9.45 -24.03 14.04
CA GLY A 221 -9.07 -24.20 12.64
C GLY A 221 -9.91 -23.35 11.69
N GLN A 222 -11.24 -23.31 11.89
CA GLN A 222 -12.16 -22.53 11.07
C GLN A 222 -11.83 -21.02 11.14
N ARG A 223 -11.67 -20.48 12.37
CA ARG A 223 -11.29 -19.07 12.57
C ARG A 223 -9.93 -18.74 11.96
N GLY A 224 -8.94 -19.60 12.19
CA GLY A 224 -7.61 -19.44 11.60
C GLY A 224 -7.66 -19.43 10.07
N LYS A 225 -8.42 -20.37 9.47
CA LYS A 225 -8.60 -20.44 8.01
C LYS A 225 -9.27 -19.19 7.46
N GLN A 226 -10.35 -18.70 8.07
CA GLN A 226 -11.02 -17.46 7.63
C GLN A 226 -10.04 -16.28 7.60
N ARG A 227 -9.26 -16.08 8.68
CA ARG A 227 -8.27 -15.00 8.75
C ARG A 227 -7.16 -15.16 7.71
N SER A 228 -6.70 -16.38 7.46
CA SER A 228 -5.70 -16.67 6.43
C SER A 228 -6.23 -16.37 5.02
N VAL A 229 -7.51 -16.67 4.76
CA VAL A 229 -8.16 -16.30 3.49
C VAL A 229 -8.20 -14.78 3.31
N HIS A 230 -8.57 -14.02 4.36
CA HIS A 230 -8.54 -12.55 4.29
C HIS A 230 -7.14 -12.02 4.01
N ASN A 231 -6.10 -12.55 4.66
CA ASN A 231 -4.71 -12.18 4.39
C ASN A 231 -4.36 -12.41 2.90
N THR A 232 -4.86 -13.49 2.31
CA THR A 232 -4.65 -13.79 0.88
C THR A 232 -5.21 -12.70 -0.04
N TYR A 233 -6.39 -12.16 0.28
CA TYR A 233 -7.01 -11.08 -0.52
C TYR A 233 -6.44 -9.70 -0.23
N PHE A 234 -5.92 -9.45 0.96
CA PHE A 234 -5.25 -8.19 1.29
C PHE A 234 -3.87 -8.06 0.66
N THR A 235 -3.24 -9.16 0.24
CA THR A 235 -1.84 -9.16 -0.24
C THR A 235 -1.62 -8.21 -1.42
N LEU A 236 -2.39 -8.33 -2.52
CA LEU A 236 -2.19 -7.45 -3.69
C LEU A 236 -2.60 -5.99 -3.41
N PRO A 237 -3.70 -5.69 -2.69
CA PRO A 237 -3.99 -4.36 -2.18
C PRO A 237 -2.84 -3.73 -1.39
N VAL A 238 -2.23 -4.47 -0.46
CA VAL A 238 -1.08 -3.98 0.32
C VAL A 238 0.11 -3.69 -0.58
N LEU A 239 0.45 -4.61 -1.47
CA LEU A 239 1.58 -4.41 -2.40
C LEU A 239 1.37 -3.18 -3.29
N PHE A 240 0.16 -2.97 -3.81
CA PHE A 240 -0.17 -1.77 -4.57
C PHE A 240 0.02 -0.51 -3.73
N ALA A 241 -0.55 -0.47 -2.52
CA ALA A 241 -0.44 0.69 -1.63
C ALA A 241 1.02 1.00 -1.26
N MET A 242 1.86 -0.01 -1.02
CA MET A 242 3.29 0.16 -0.73
C MET A 242 4.07 0.68 -1.94
N LEU A 243 3.75 0.22 -3.16
CA LEU A 243 4.39 0.67 -4.40
C LEU A 243 3.93 2.07 -4.83
N SER A 244 2.74 2.50 -4.44
CA SER A 244 2.12 3.75 -4.86
C SER A 244 2.94 5.01 -4.55
N ASN A 245 3.84 4.95 -3.54
CA ASN A 245 4.76 6.03 -3.21
C ASN A 245 5.66 6.49 -4.37
N HIS A 246 5.84 5.64 -5.37
CA HIS A 246 6.64 5.94 -6.56
C HIS A 246 5.83 6.62 -7.68
N TYR A 247 4.51 6.75 -7.53
CA TYR A 247 3.59 7.19 -8.57
C TYR A 247 2.73 8.37 -8.12
N ALA A 248 3.34 9.57 -8.09
CA ALA A 248 2.70 10.80 -7.60
C ALA A 248 1.37 11.11 -8.29
N TRP A 249 1.24 10.84 -9.57
CA TRP A 249 0.04 11.07 -10.35
C TRP A 249 -1.19 10.26 -9.88
N LEU A 250 -0.99 9.13 -9.16
CA LEU A 250 -2.08 8.36 -8.55
C LEU A 250 -2.63 9.05 -7.30
N TYR A 251 -1.74 9.34 -6.33
CA TYR A 251 -2.17 9.85 -5.04
C TYR A 251 -2.43 11.36 -5.02
N SER A 252 -2.02 12.10 -6.06
CA SER A 252 -2.32 13.53 -6.20
C SER A 252 -3.60 13.81 -6.99
N HIS A 253 -4.30 12.79 -7.49
CA HIS A 253 -5.55 12.97 -8.20
C HIS A 253 -6.66 13.48 -7.28
N ALA A 254 -7.57 14.33 -7.78
CA ALA A 254 -8.66 14.92 -6.98
C ALA A 254 -9.58 13.86 -6.31
N HIS A 255 -9.71 12.69 -6.93
CA HIS A 255 -10.47 11.55 -6.40
C HIS A 255 -9.55 10.38 -6.05
N ASN A 256 -8.41 10.67 -5.44
CA ASN A 256 -7.37 9.68 -5.11
C ASN A 256 -7.88 8.50 -4.28
N TRP A 257 -8.82 8.74 -3.34
CA TRP A 257 -9.45 7.67 -2.56
C TRP A 257 -10.17 6.64 -3.44
N LEU A 258 -10.85 7.10 -4.52
CA LEU A 258 -11.54 6.20 -5.45
C LEU A 258 -10.54 5.44 -6.33
N VAL A 259 -9.47 6.12 -6.78
CA VAL A 259 -8.35 5.45 -7.47
C VAL A 259 -7.79 4.33 -6.61
N LEU A 260 -7.52 4.60 -5.33
CA LEU A 260 -7.01 3.63 -4.37
C LEU A 260 -7.95 2.43 -4.21
N VAL A 261 -9.25 2.67 -4.01
CA VAL A 261 -10.26 1.61 -3.87
C VAL A 261 -10.36 0.76 -5.14
N LEU A 262 -10.42 1.37 -6.32
CA LEU A 262 -10.51 0.65 -7.59
C LEU A 262 -9.27 -0.21 -7.85
N MET A 263 -8.08 0.30 -7.58
CA MET A 263 -6.84 -0.47 -7.71
C MET A 263 -6.77 -1.65 -6.73
N MET A 264 -7.23 -1.46 -5.48
CA MET A 264 -7.33 -2.55 -4.51
C MET A 264 -8.35 -3.61 -4.93
N LEU A 265 -9.51 -3.20 -5.46
CA LEU A 265 -10.53 -4.12 -5.99
C LEU A 265 -10.01 -4.90 -7.19
N ALA A 266 -9.29 -4.25 -8.11
CA ALA A 266 -8.65 -4.92 -9.24
C ALA A 266 -7.65 -5.98 -8.74
N GLY A 267 -6.82 -5.63 -7.75
CA GLY A 267 -5.89 -6.57 -7.12
C GLY A 267 -6.60 -7.77 -6.49
N ALA A 268 -7.68 -7.52 -5.73
CA ALA A 268 -8.46 -8.58 -5.11
C ALA A 268 -9.13 -9.50 -6.16
N ALA A 269 -9.69 -8.95 -7.24
CA ALA A 269 -10.29 -9.71 -8.33
C ALA A 269 -9.24 -10.57 -9.07
N ILE A 270 -8.07 -10.00 -9.38
CA ILE A 270 -6.97 -10.75 -9.99
C ILE A 270 -6.50 -11.87 -9.04
N ARG A 271 -6.42 -11.60 -7.74
CA ARG A 271 -6.06 -12.62 -6.75
C ARG A 271 -7.06 -13.76 -6.72
N GLN A 272 -8.37 -13.47 -6.83
CA GLN A 272 -9.42 -14.48 -6.89
C GLN A 272 -9.24 -15.45 -8.07
N PHE A 273 -8.81 -14.96 -9.24
CA PHE A 273 -8.47 -15.81 -10.37
C PHE A 273 -7.38 -16.82 -9.98
N PHE A 274 -6.28 -16.36 -9.38
CA PHE A 274 -5.18 -17.24 -9.01
C PHE A 274 -5.55 -18.25 -7.93
N VAL A 275 -6.40 -17.87 -6.97
CA VAL A 275 -6.90 -18.76 -5.91
C VAL A 275 -7.77 -19.89 -6.51
N LEU A 276 -8.63 -19.58 -7.47
CA LEU A 276 -9.54 -20.56 -8.05
C LEU A 276 -8.92 -21.41 -9.18
N ARG A 277 -7.86 -20.92 -9.82
CA ARG A 277 -7.24 -21.53 -11.00
C ARG A 277 -6.84 -23.00 -10.77
N HIS A 278 -6.28 -23.32 -9.62
CA HIS A 278 -5.83 -24.68 -9.33
C HIS A 278 -7.01 -25.64 -9.16
N GLY A 279 -8.07 -25.21 -8.44
CA GLY A 279 -9.30 -25.98 -8.33
C GLY A 279 -9.99 -26.23 -9.69
N TYR A 280 -9.90 -25.27 -10.62
CA TYR A 280 -10.35 -25.46 -11.99
C TYR A 280 -9.54 -26.52 -12.73
N LYS A 281 -8.20 -26.49 -12.65
CA LYS A 281 -7.34 -27.49 -13.28
C LYS A 281 -7.61 -28.92 -12.80
N LEU A 282 -8.09 -29.06 -11.56
CA LEU A 282 -8.50 -30.34 -10.98
C LEU A 282 -9.99 -30.67 -11.19
N GLY A 283 -10.69 -29.95 -12.04
CA GLY A 283 -12.13 -30.16 -12.33
C GLY A 283 -13.08 -29.85 -11.16
N ARG A 284 -12.62 -29.20 -10.09
CA ARG A 284 -13.41 -28.95 -8.88
C ARG A 284 -14.18 -27.63 -8.89
N ARG A 285 -13.86 -26.72 -9.81
CA ARG A 285 -14.41 -25.36 -9.88
C ARG A 285 -14.65 -24.96 -11.34
N PRO A 286 -15.61 -24.05 -11.59
CA PRO A 286 -15.76 -23.45 -12.91
C PRO A 286 -14.56 -22.58 -13.27
N HIS A 287 -14.46 -22.23 -14.54
CA HIS A 287 -13.33 -21.44 -15.07
C HIS A 287 -13.28 -20.04 -14.41
N PRO A 288 -12.14 -19.62 -13.83
CA PRO A 288 -12.05 -18.39 -13.06
C PRO A 288 -11.81 -17.10 -13.89
N TRP A 289 -11.78 -17.17 -15.23
CA TRP A 289 -11.53 -16.04 -16.11
C TRP A 289 -12.40 -14.80 -15.83
N PRO A 290 -13.68 -14.91 -15.43
CA PRO A 290 -14.49 -13.73 -15.15
C PRO A 290 -13.86 -12.79 -14.12
N TYR A 291 -13.17 -13.33 -13.11
CA TYR A 291 -12.50 -12.52 -12.08
C TYR A 291 -11.26 -11.79 -12.63
N ALA A 292 -10.45 -12.46 -13.47
CA ALA A 292 -9.32 -11.83 -14.12
C ALA A 292 -9.77 -10.73 -15.07
N LEU A 293 -10.78 -11.00 -15.89
CA LEU A 293 -11.37 -10.02 -16.82
C LEU A 293 -11.94 -8.81 -16.07
N ALA A 294 -12.66 -9.04 -14.97
CA ALA A 294 -13.18 -7.96 -14.14
C ALA A 294 -12.05 -7.09 -13.57
N GLY A 295 -10.99 -7.70 -13.03
CA GLY A 295 -9.83 -6.98 -12.53
C GLY A 295 -9.13 -6.17 -13.61
N VAL A 296 -8.88 -6.75 -14.78
CA VAL A 296 -8.27 -6.07 -15.94
C VAL A 296 -9.18 -4.95 -16.46
N ALA A 297 -10.49 -5.16 -16.53
CA ALA A 297 -11.44 -4.12 -16.96
C ALA A 297 -11.41 -2.91 -16.01
N VAL A 298 -11.33 -3.14 -14.70
CA VAL A 298 -11.15 -2.06 -13.72
C VAL A 298 -9.84 -1.31 -13.97
N LEU A 299 -8.72 -2.01 -14.20
CA LEU A 299 -7.42 -1.38 -14.50
C LEU A 299 -7.48 -0.53 -15.77
N ILE A 300 -8.10 -1.06 -16.84
CA ILE A 300 -8.30 -0.32 -18.10
C ILE A 300 -9.19 0.90 -17.85
N GLY A 301 -10.27 0.75 -17.06
CA GLY A 301 -11.15 1.86 -16.71
C GLY A 301 -10.41 2.98 -15.94
N VAL A 302 -9.59 2.61 -14.95
CA VAL A 302 -8.75 3.57 -14.21
C VAL A 302 -7.74 4.24 -15.14
N LEU A 303 -7.07 3.48 -16.03
CA LEU A 303 -6.13 4.01 -17.01
C LEU A 303 -6.80 5.02 -17.95
N ALA A 304 -7.99 4.68 -18.46
CA ALA A 304 -8.74 5.58 -19.34
C ALA A 304 -9.21 6.84 -18.60
N TRP A 305 -9.67 6.69 -17.35
CA TRP A 305 -10.12 7.80 -16.51
C TRP A 305 -8.99 8.76 -16.12
N LEU A 306 -7.80 8.24 -15.80
CA LEU A 306 -6.64 9.05 -15.41
C LEU A 306 -5.84 9.60 -16.62
N ARG A 307 -6.35 9.39 -17.85
CA ARG A 307 -5.69 9.88 -19.05
C ARG A 307 -5.58 11.40 -19.01
N PRO A 308 -4.39 11.98 -19.23
CA PRO A 308 -4.25 13.44 -19.36
C PRO A 308 -5.13 13.98 -20.49
N VAL A 309 -5.97 14.97 -20.18
CA VAL A 309 -6.73 15.69 -21.21
C VAL A 309 -5.79 16.68 -21.86
N SER A 310 -5.55 16.55 -23.17
CA SER A 310 -4.75 17.51 -23.89
C SER A 310 -5.43 18.88 -23.86
N PRO A 311 -4.72 19.99 -23.60
CA PRO A 311 -5.31 21.33 -23.53
C PRO A 311 -6.14 21.73 -24.77
N SER A 312 -5.81 21.19 -25.94
CA SER A 312 -6.53 21.44 -27.20
C SER A 312 -7.98 20.90 -27.22
N ALA A 313 -8.32 19.91 -26.37
CA ALA A 313 -9.68 19.35 -26.34
C ALA A 313 -10.65 20.21 -25.52
N VAL A 314 -10.17 20.99 -24.56
CA VAL A 314 -11.01 21.85 -23.71
C VAL A 314 -11.52 23.08 -24.47
N SER A 315 -10.76 23.58 -25.45
CA SER A 315 -11.19 24.73 -26.27
C SER A 315 -12.26 24.38 -27.31
N ALA A 316 -12.45 23.08 -27.64
CA ALA A 316 -13.41 22.67 -28.69
C ALA A 316 -14.82 22.34 -28.14
N SER A 317 -15.02 22.27 -26.82
CA SER A 317 -16.29 21.85 -26.25
C SER A 317 -17.11 22.95 -25.55
N MET A 318 -16.77 24.22 -25.71
CA MET A 318 -17.63 25.32 -25.27
C MET A 318 -18.34 25.95 -26.48
N PRO A 319 -19.59 25.62 -26.80
CA PRO A 319 -20.38 26.32 -27.77
C PRO A 319 -20.77 27.69 -27.18
N GLY A 320 -20.24 28.78 -27.75
CA GLY A 320 -20.82 30.12 -27.58
C GLY A 320 -20.19 31.00 -26.50
N ALA A 321 -18.97 30.76 -26.03
CA ALA A 321 -18.24 31.84 -25.36
C ALA A 321 -17.84 32.89 -26.42
N ALA A 322 -18.62 33.95 -26.50
CA ALA A 322 -18.20 35.15 -27.21
C ALA A 322 -16.79 35.51 -26.75
N VAL A 323 -15.88 35.65 -27.70
CA VAL A 323 -14.52 36.14 -27.47
C VAL A 323 -14.67 37.47 -26.72
N ALA A 324 -14.52 37.47 -25.41
CA ALA A 324 -14.31 38.69 -24.67
C ALA A 324 -13.10 39.37 -25.31
N PRO A 325 -13.17 40.68 -25.58
CA PRO A 325 -12.04 41.38 -26.16
C PRO A 325 -10.84 41.10 -25.26
N ALA A 326 -9.77 40.62 -25.89
CA ALA A 326 -8.51 40.42 -25.23
C ALA A 326 -8.22 41.70 -24.44
N LEU A 327 -8.20 41.60 -23.12
CA LEU A 327 -7.58 42.65 -22.31
C LEU A 327 -6.22 42.89 -22.94
N PRO A 328 -5.85 44.16 -23.15
CA PRO A 328 -4.58 44.46 -23.77
C PRO A 328 -3.53 43.65 -23.01
N ALA A 329 -2.79 42.83 -23.77
CA ALA A 329 -1.63 42.16 -23.22
C ALA A 329 -0.83 43.28 -22.57
N VAL A 330 -0.85 43.37 -21.27
CA VAL A 330 0.17 44.11 -20.54
C VAL A 330 1.43 43.45 -21.03
N ALA A 331 2.10 44.15 -21.92
CA ALA A 331 3.46 43.82 -22.30
C ALA A 331 4.19 43.76 -20.96
N VAL A 332 4.34 42.56 -20.46
CA VAL A 332 5.33 42.26 -19.43
C VAL A 332 6.62 42.47 -20.19
N GLU A 333 7.12 43.70 -20.13
CA GLU A 333 8.49 43.97 -20.47
C GLU A 333 9.31 42.85 -19.95
N GLY A 334 10.16 42.27 -20.76
CA GLY A 334 10.95 41.06 -20.48
C GLY A 334 11.88 41.22 -19.29
N GLY A 335 11.31 41.43 -18.12
CA GLY A 335 11.97 41.25 -16.83
C GLY A 335 12.02 39.77 -16.54
N ALA A 336 13.21 39.19 -16.37
CA ALA A 336 13.46 37.87 -15.87
C ALA A 336 12.51 37.61 -14.69
N ALA A 337 11.83 36.46 -14.69
CA ALA A 337 11.01 36.07 -13.55
C ALA A 337 11.94 36.03 -12.31
N GLY A 338 11.96 37.12 -11.57
CA GLY A 338 12.96 37.36 -10.55
C GLY A 338 12.78 36.42 -9.38
N TYR A 339 13.85 36.12 -8.67
CA TYR A 339 13.84 35.37 -7.42
C TYR A 339 12.78 35.89 -6.43
N ALA A 340 12.50 37.19 -6.44
CA ALA A 340 11.48 37.82 -5.60
C ALA A 340 10.06 37.22 -5.80
N GLN A 341 9.72 36.78 -7.03
CA GLN A 341 8.45 36.09 -7.30
C GLN A 341 8.49 34.61 -6.89
N LEU A 342 9.65 33.98 -6.97
CA LEU A 342 9.86 32.58 -6.62
C LEU A 342 9.98 32.36 -5.09
N ALA A 343 10.58 33.31 -4.38
CA ALA A 343 10.88 33.18 -2.94
C ALA A 343 9.66 32.83 -2.08
N PRO A 344 8.47 33.44 -2.23
CA PRO A 344 7.27 33.05 -1.47
C PRO A 344 6.87 31.61 -1.71
N LEU A 345 6.94 31.13 -2.95
CA LEU A 345 6.63 29.77 -3.33
C LEU A 345 7.57 28.76 -2.65
N LEU A 346 8.87 29.06 -2.68
CA LEU A 346 9.90 28.23 -2.01
C LEU A 346 9.70 28.19 -0.50
N GLN A 347 9.45 29.33 0.13
CA GLN A 347 9.19 29.41 1.56
C GLN A 347 7.98 28.58 1.98
N GLN A 348 6.90 28.65 1.22
CA GLN A 348 5.67 27.98 1.53
C GLN A 348 5.73 26.46 1.31
N HIS A 349 6.41 26.01 0.26
CA HIS A 349 6.31 24.61 -0.20
C HIS A 349 7.62 23.81 -0.15
N CYS A 350 8.78 24.46 -0.03
CA CYS A 350 10.08 23.79 -0.14
C CYS A 350 10.90 23.86 1.15
N VAL A 351 10.97 25.03 1.79
CA VAL A 351 11.84 25.27 2.95
C VAL A 351 11.47 24.43 4.17
N ILE A 352 10.22 23.99 4.29
CA ILE A 352 9.77 23.08 5.35
C ILE A 352 10.58 21.77 5.39
N CYS A 353 11.01 21.27 4.23
CA CYS A 353 11.83 20.06 4.10
C CYS A 353 13.27 20.36 3.73
N HIS A 354 13.54 21.51 3.13
CA HIS A 354 14.82 21.94 2.60
C HIS A 354 15.31 23.24 3.26
N GLY A 355 15.15 23.36 4.57
CA GLY A 355 15.59 24.51 5.36
C GLY A 355 16.69 24.16 6.35
N ALA A 356 17.06 25.13 7.22
CA ALA A 356 18.10 24.94 8.22
C ALA A 356 17.76 23.84 9.24
N ALA A 357 16.48 23.70 9.61
CA ALA A 357 16.01 22.72 10.59
C ALA A 357 15.92 21.30 10.03
N LEU A 358 15.64 21.16 8.73
CA LEU A 358 15.51 19.88 8.06
C LEU A 358 16.10 19.97 6.65
N GLN A 359 17.21 19.25 6.42
CA GLN A 359 17.97 19.28 5.17
C GLN A 359 17.79 17.95 4.43
N GLN A 360 16.59 17.71 3.90
CA GLN A 360 16.31 16.47 3.16
C GLN A 360 17.28 16.31 1.98
N LYS A 361 17.97 15.17 1.95
CA LYS A 361 19.01 14.85 0.94
C LYS A 361 20.17 15.86 0.91
N GLY A 362 20.44 16.56 2.01
CA GLY A 362 21.48 17.57 2.06
C GLY A 362 21.20 18.85 1.26
N VAL A 363 19.98 19.00 0.75
CA VAL A 363 19.56 20.18 -0.04
C VAL A 363 18.98 21.23 0.88
N ARG A 364 19.45 22.47 0.75
CA ARG A 364 18.89 23.66 1.42
C ARG A 364 18.38 24.64 0.38
N LEU A 365 17.23 25.26 0.65
CA LEU A 365 16.55 26.22 -0.23
C LEU A 365 16.07 27.45 0.56
N ASP A 366 16.65 27.70 1.74
CA ASP A 366 16.30 28.81 2.64
C ASP A 366 17.15 30.06 2.45
N SER A 367 18.07 30.05 1.48
CA SER A 367 18.79 31.25 1.07
C SER A 367 18.92 31.35 -0.47
N PRO A 368 19.01 32.57 -1.02
CA PRO A 368 19.11 32.77 -2.47
C PRO A 368 20.27 32.00 -3.12
N GLN A 369 21.44 32.02 -2.49
CA GLN A 369 22.64 31.34 -3.00
C GLN A 369 22.45 29.83 -3.07
N GLN A 370 21.77 29.26 -2.11
CA GLN A 370 21.48 27.81 -2.09
C GLN A 370 20.43 27.43 -3.12
N VAL A 371 19.42 28.28 -3.32
CA VAL A 371 18.42 28.08 -4.39
C VAL A 371 19.11 28.10 -5.75
N GLN A 372 20.03 29.04 -5.99
CA GLN A 372 20.78 29.12 -7.23
C GLN A 372 21.68 27.90 -7.43
N ALA A 373 22.39 27.46 -6.40
CA ALA A 373 23.24 26.26 -6.44
C ALA A 373 22.46 24.98 -6.81
N HIS A 374 21.17 24.91 -6.46
CA HIS A 374 20.29 23.78 -6.72
C HIS A 374 19.29 24.03 -7.87
N ALA A 375 19.44 25.08 -8.67
CA ALA A 375 18.48 25.49 -9.67
C ALA A 375 18.12 24.39 -10.66
N ALA A 376 19.10 23.65 -11.19
CA ALA A 376 18.89 22.56 -12.11
C ALA A 376 18.08 21.40 -11.47
N GLN A 377 18.37 21.11 -10.20
CA GLN A 377 17.64 20.07 -9.45
C GLN A 377 16.21 20.53 -9.16
N ILE A 378 15.99 21.79 -8.80
CA ILE A 378 14.65 22.37 -8.60
C ILE A 378 13.84 22.23 -9.89
N TYR A 379 14.39 22.68 -11.02
CA TYR A 379 13.74 22.55 -12.32
C TYR A 379 13.39 21.10 -12.67
N GLN A 380 14.36 20.21 -12.54
CA GLN A 380 14.15 18.79 -12.81
C GLN A 380 13.05 18.18 -11.94
N GLN A 381 13.09 18.41 -10.63
CA GLN A 381 12.19 17.75 -9.69
C GLN A 381 10.78 18.38 -9.67
N VAL A 382 10.68 19.70 -9.87
CA VAL A 382 9.42 20.45 -9.78
C VAL A 382 8.70 20.48 -11.13
N VAL A 383 9.43 20.74 -12.22
CA VAL A 383 8.85 20.98 -13.56
C VAL A 383 8.81 19.70 -14.39
N GLN A 384 9.99 19.06 -14.58
CA GLN A 384 10.09 17.91 -15.47
C GLN A 384 9.50 16.66 -14.87
N LEU A 385 9.93 16.28 -13.67
CA LEU A 385 9.53 15.04 -13.01
C LEU A 385 8.25 15.19 -12.18
N ARG A 386 7.87 16.41 -11.82
CA ARG A 386 6.72 16.74 -10.97
C ARG A 386 6.70 15.92 -9.66
N LYS A 387 7.88 15.61 -9.10
CA LYS A 387 8.03 14.84 -7.86
C LYS A 387 8.03 15.69 -6.60
N MET A 388 8.30 17.00 -6.74
CA MET A 388 8.31 17.94 -5.63
C MET A 388 7.13 18.94 -5.73
N PRO A 389 6.58 19.38 -4.59
CA PRO A 389 6.86 18.95 -3.22
C PRO A 389 6.55 17.49 -2.97
N PHE A 390 7.46 16.83 -2.23
CA PHE A 390 7.33 15.42 -1.93
C PHE A 390 6.07 15.17 -1.06
N GLY A 391 5.30 14.14 -1.40
CA GLY A 391 4.06 13.81 -0.69
C GLY A 391 2.80 14.49 -1.25
N ASN A 392 2.90 15.68 -1.81
CA ASN A 392 1.77 16.35 -2.47
C ASN A 392 2.23 17.26 -3.63
N PRO A 393 2.68 16.69 -4.75
CA PRO A 393 3.09 17.50 -5.90
C PRO A 393 1.93 18.30 -6.52
N GLY A 394 0.68 17.92 -6.26
CA GLY A 394 -0.51 18.63 -6.71
C GLY A 394 -0.77 19.98 -6.01
N VAL A 395 -0.03 20.31 -4.95
CA VAL A 395 -0.14 21.60 -4.26
C VAL A 395 0.41 22.76 -5.09
N LEU A 396 1.34 22.49 -6.01
CA LEU A 396 1.83 23.47 -6.98
C LEU A 396 0.93 23.46 -8.21
N SER A 397 0.35 24.62 -8.51
CA SER A 397 -0.41 24.82 -9.74
C SER A 397 0.50 24.75 -10.99
N ASP A 398 -0.09 24.63 -12.16
CA ASP A 398 0.67 24.72 -13.41
C ASP A 398 1.29 26.13 -13.60
N ALA A 399 0.67 27.17 -13.05
CA ALA A 399 1.23 28.52 -13.03
C ALA A 399 2.50 28.61 -12.15
N ASP A 400 2.51 27.97 -10.98
CA ASP A 400 3.68 27.91 -10.11
C ASP A 400 4.83 27.16 -10.78
N ARG A 401 4.54 26.06 -11.47
CA ARG A 401 5.55 25.32 -12.23
C ARG A 401 6.09 26.12 -13.39
N ALA A 402 5.23 26.84 -14.10
CA ALA A 402 5.64 27.74 -15.17
C ALA A 402 6.49 28.89 -14.63
N LEU A 403 6.27 29.37 -13.40
CA LEU A 403 7.13 30.34 -12.75
C LEU A 403 8.53 29.79 -12.51
N VAL A 404 8.62 28.57 -11.94
CA VAL A 404 9.90 27.87 -11.73
C VAL A 404 10.63 27.64 -13.05
N GLN A 405 9.89 27.24 -14.10
CA GLN A 405 10.43 27.02 -15.44
C GLN A 405 11.02 28.30 -16.02
N ARG A 406 10.27 29.38 -16.04
CA ARG A 406 10.74 30.69 -16.57
C ARG A 406 11.96 31.18 -15.81
N TRP A 407 11.94 31.09 -14.45
CA TRP A 407 13.08 31.47 -13.64
C TRP A 407 14.35 30.68 -14.01
N TYR A 408 14.24 29.38 -14.20
CA TYR A 408 15.35 28.52 -14.59
C TYR A 408 15.87 28.85 -16.00
N GLU A 409 14.96 28.97 -16.99
CA GLU A 409 15.27 29.24 -18.38
C GLU A 409 15.88 30.66 -18.59
N THR A 410 15.59 31.60 -17.70
CA THR A 410 16.21 32.94 -17.69
C THR A 410 17.53 33.01 -16.93
N GLY A 411 18.13 31.86 -16.59
CA GLY A 411 19.46 31.74 -15.98
C GLY A 411 19.46 31.65 -14.46
N ALA A 412 18.31 31.36 -13.82
CA ALA A 412 18.18 31.11 -12.38
C ALA A 412 18.79 32.21 -11.50
N GLN A 413 18.62 33.46 -11.91
CA GLN A 413 19.18 34.62 -11.19
C GLN A 413 18.49 34.79 -9.83
N VAL A 414 19.26 35.08 -8.80
CA VAL A 414 18.79 35.30 -7.40
C VAL A 414 19.15 36.70 -6.88
N ALA A 415 19.66 37.54 -7.75
CA ALA A 415 19.90 38.95 -7.41
C ALA A 415 18.56 39.69 -7.22
N PRO A 416 18.50 40.67 -6.30
CA PRO A 416 17.29 41.42 -6.00
C PRO A 416 16.76 42.21 -7.18
#